data_16aa4d05ebf28b0526595fba3d50030d
#
_entry.id   16aa4d05ebf28b0526595fba3d50030d
#
_cell.length_a   1.000
_cell.length_b   1.000
_cell.length_c   1.000
_cell.angle_alpha   90.00
_cell.angle_beta   90.00
_cell.angle_gamma   90.00
#
_symmetry.space_group_name_H-M   'P 1'
#
loop_
_entity.id
_entity.type
_entity.pdbx_description
1 polymer ?
#
loop_
_entity_poly.entity_id
_entity_poly.type
_entity_poly.pdbx_seq_one_letter_code
_entity_poly.pdbx_strand_id
1 'polypeptide(L)'
;GECGLDYFRIENENQKEKQIEAFEKQILLSFEIKKPLMIHCRSAFSDLILILEKNKNKLNNPPGIIHFFSGNKDEAIKLLNLGFYFTFGGVITFVRDYDKIIKLIPDDKILSETDAPYVAPIPYRGKRNEPRYVKEVVKKLAEIKNIKEEKINEQILENARKVFGIEI
;
A
#
# COMPACT_ATOMS: atom_id res chain seq x y z
N GLY A 1 -5.21 5.11 10.59
CA GLY A 1 -5.18 4.05 9.62
C GLY A 1 -5.02 2.77 10.39
N GLU A 2 -5.28 1.76 9.91
CA GLU A 2 -5.61 1.18 8.67
C GLU A 2 -7.13 1.24 8.43
N CYS A 3 -7.58 1.55 7.21
CA CYS A 3 -8.99 1.55 6.81
C CYS A 3 -9.11 1.00 5.39
N GLY A 4 -10.30 0.65 4.93
CA GLY A 4 -10.49 0.14 3.57
C GLY A 4 -11.49 -0.98 3.49
N LEU A 5 -11.27 -1.92 2.54
CA LEU A 5 -12.22 -2.98 2.22
C LEU A 5 -11.54 -4.35 2.22
N ASP A 6 -12.14 -5.33 2.89
CA ASP A 6 -11.74 -6.72 2.86
C ASP A 6 -12.94 -7.62 2.57
N TYR A 7 -12.98 -8.17 1.36
CA TYR A 7 -14.07 -9.06 0.95
C TYR A 7 -13.71 -10.55 1.01
N PHE A 8 -12.53 -10.87 1.51
CA PHE A 8 -12.04 -12.26 1.52
C PHE A 8 -12.91 -13.20 2.38
N ARG A 9 -13.55 -12.67 3.43
CA ARG A 9 -14.36 -13.47 4.38
C ARG A 9 -15.71 -12.82 4.69
N ILE A 10 -16.27 -12.06 3.75
CA ILE A 10 -17.63 -11.54 3.93
C ILE A 10 -18.64 -12.69 3.77
N GLU A 11 -19.67 -12.70 4.60
CA GLU A 11 -20.71 -13.72 4.61
C GLU A 11 -21.96 -13.26 3.86
N ASN A 12 -22.16 -11.95 3.71
CA ASN A 12 -23.35 -11.40 3.08
C ASN A 12 -23.11 -9.94 2.59
N GLU A 13 -24.01 -9.46 1.75
CA GLU A 13 -23.92 -8.11 1.15
C GLU A 13 -24.00 -6.99 2.20
N ASN A 14 -24.75 -7.16 3.29
CA ASN A 14 -24.84 -6.16 4.37
C ASN A 14 -23.46 -5.89 5.02
N GLN A 15 -22.60 -6.91 5.14
CA GLN A 15 -21.22 -6.70 5.65
C GLN A 15 -20.40 -5.88 4.68
N LYS A 16 -20.59 -6.06 3.37
CA LYS A 16 -19.93 -5.27 2.34
C LYS A 16 -20.38 -3.80 2.39
N GLU A 17 -21.67 -3.56 2.47
CA GLU A 17 -22.25 -2.21 2.57
C GLU A 17 -21.72 -1.46 3.80
N LYS A 18 -21.63 -2.13 4.96
CA LYS A 18 -21.06 -1.54 6.19
C LYS A 18 -19.59 -1.18 6.05
N GLN A 19 -18.80 -2.00 5.35
CA GLN A 19 -17.40 -1.68 5.08
C GLN A 19 -17.29 -0.45 4.17
N ILE A 20 -18.10 -0.36 3.14
CA ILE A 20 -18.15 0.79 2.23
C ILE A 20 -18.51 2.07 2.99
N GLU A 21 -19.59 2.04 3.79
CA GLU A 21 -20.00 3.19 4.60
C GLU A 21 -18.90 3.63 5.58
N ALA A 22 -18.26 2.66 6.26
CA ALA A 22 -17.18 2.97 7.19
C ALA A 22 -15.98 3.58 6.46
N PHE A 23 -15.62 3.06 5.27
CA PHE A 23 -14.51 3.57 4.48
C PHE A 23 -14.78 4.98 3.96
N GLU A 24 -15.99 5.28 3.45
CA GLU A 24 -16.37 6.64 3.04
C GLU A 24 -16.25 7.64 4.22
N LYS A 25 -16.64 7.26 5.44
CA LYS A 25 -16.46 8.07 6.65
C LYS A 25 -14.97 8.31 6.97
N GLN A 26 -14.10 7.32 6.76
CA GLN A 26 -12.65 7.48 6.94
C GLN A 26 -12.03 8.42 5.90
N ILE A 27 -12.51 8.41 4.66
CA ILE A 27 -12.09 9.38 3.64
C ILE A 27 -12.44 10.81 4.09
N LEU A 28 -13.66 11.03 4.57
CA LEU A 28 -14.10 12.34 5.07
C LEU A 28 -13.26 12.81 6.26
N LEU A 29 -13.06 11.93 7.23
CA LEU A 29 -12.22 12.23 8.40
C LEU A 29 -10.79 12.58 7.98
N SER A 30 -10.19 11.79 7.10
CA SER A 30 -8.83 12.04 6.56
C SER A 30 -8.74 13.44 5.93
N PHE A 31 -9.75 13.83 5.15
CA PHE A 31 -9.82 15.14 4.52
C PHE A 31 -9.92 16.28 5.55
N GLU A 32 -10.81 16.14 6.54
CA GLU A 32 -11.02 17.13 7.59
C GLU A 32 -9.77 17.38 8.45
N ILE A 33 -9.10 16.29 8.86
CA ILE A 33 -7.89 16.38 9.71
C ILE A 33 -6.58 16.53 8.91
N LYS A 34 -6.66 16.58 7.58
CA LYS A 34 -5.52 16.70 6.64
C LYS A 34 -4.44 15.63 6.88
N LYS A 35 -4.86 14.39 7.10
CA LYS A 35 -3.95 13.25 7.27
C LYS A 35 -4.10 12.25 6.13
N PRO A 36 -3.00 11.58 5.69
CA PRO A 36 -3.05 10.60 4.63
C PRO A 36 -3.84 9.36 5.06
N LEU A 37 -4.47 8.70 4.08
CA LEU A 37 -5.09 7.39 4.27
C LEU A 37 -4.01 6.30 4.26
N MET A 38 -4.14 5.29 5.12
CA MET A 38 -3.49 4.00 5.00
C MET A 38 -4.56 2.97 4.67
N ILE A 39 -4.56 2.49 3.42
CA ILE A 39 -5.68 1.72 2.87
C ILE A 39 -5.34 0.24 2.78
N HIS A 40 -6.13 -0.58 3.47
CA HIS A 40 -6.22 -2.01 3.27
C HIS A 40 -7.16 -2.34 2.11
N CYS A 41 -6.76 -3.27 1.23
CA CYS A 41 -7.66 -3.80 0.21
C CYS A 41 -7.39 -5.27 -0.07
N ARG A 42 -8.40 -6.11 0.14
CA ARG A 42 -8.33 -7.53 -0.18
C ARG A 42 -9.61 -7.98 -0.89
N SER A 43 -9.44 -8.48 -2.13
CA SER A 43 -10.56 -8.94 -2.99
C SER A 43 -11.63 -7.86 -3.25
N ALA A 44 -11.27 -6.55 -3.19
CA ALA A 44 -12.21 -5.42 -3.22
C ALA A 44 -11.73 -4.22 -4.06
N PHE A 45 -10.68 -4.37 -4.89
CA PHE A 45 -10.07 -3.26 -5.62
C PHE A 45 -11.03 -2.51 -6.53
N SER A 46 -11.98 -3.19 -7.18
CA SER A 46 -12.96 -2.54 -8.05
C SER A 46 -13.81 -1.53 -7.28
N ASP A 47 -14.39 -1.94 -6.14
CA ASP A 47 -15.22 -1.06 -5.32
C ASP A 47 -14.39 0.01 -4.64
N LEU A 48 -13.18 -0.32 -4.15
CA LEU A 48 -12.24 0.63 -3.59
C LEU A 48 -11.97 1.79 -4.55
N ILE A 49 -11.63 1.47 -5.79
CA ILE A 49 -11.29 2.46 -6.81
C ILE A 49 -12.51 3.34 -7.13
N LEU A 50 -13.70 2.74 -7.32
CA LEU A 50 -14.94 3.49 -7.56
C LEU A 50 -15.25 4.48 -6.43
N ILE A 51 -15.07 4.07 -5.18
CA ILE A 51 -15.29 4.93 -4.01
C ILE A 51 -14.26 6.08 -3.99
N LEU A 52 -12.99 5.79 -4.25
CA LEU A 52 -11.94 6.81 -4.28
C LEU A 52 -12.14 7.81 -5.43
N GLU A 53 -12.52 7.35 -6.62
CA GLU A 53 -12.85 8.20 -7.78
C GLU A 53 -14.05 9.11 -7.47
N LYS A 54 -15.12 8.58 -6.89
CA LYS A 54 -16.31 9.33 -6.44
C LYS A 54 -15.95 10.43 -5.43
N ASN A 55 -14.98 10.18 -4.57
CA ASN A 55 -14.55 11.10 -3.52
C ASN A 55 -13.25 11.85 -3.87
N LYS A 56 -12.84 11.91 -5.14
CA LYS A 56 -11.55 12.48 -5.56
C LYS A 56 -11.28 13.88 -5.03
N ASN A 57 -12.29 14.72 -4.95
CA ASN A 57 -12.21 16.10 -4.43
C ASN A 57 -12.05 16.18 -2.89
N LYS A 58 -12.16 15.04 -2.20
CA LYS A 58 -11.96 14.89 -0.75
C LYS A 58 -10.71 14.07 -0.41
N LEU A 59 -9.85 13.81 -1.39
CA LEU A 59 -8.55 13.21 -1.15
C LEU A 59 -7.52 14.30 -0.89
N ASN A 60 -6.66 14.07 0.12
CA ASN A 60 -5.52 14.96 0.39
C ASN A 60 -4.46 14.83 -0.73
N ASN A 61 -3.47 15.69 -0.70
CA ASN A 61 -2.32 15.62 -1.61
C ASN A 61 -1.00 15.65 -0.80
N PRO A 62 -0.34 14.49 -0.67
CA PRO A 62 -0.70 13.16 -1.18
C PRO A 62 -1.90 12.54 -0.46
N PRO A 63 -2.68 11.65 -1.13
CA PRO A 63 -3.88 11.06 -0.54
C PRO A 63 -3.56 9.98 0.49
N GLY A 64 -2.43 9.30 0.36
CA GLY A 64 -2.00 8.24 1.26
C GLY A 64 -1.34 7.06 0.54
N ILE A 65 -1.42 5.89 1.17
CA ILE A 65 -0.81 4.65 0.70
C ILE A 65 -1.85 3.54 0.53
N ILE A 66 -1.62 2.68 -0.46
CA ILE A 66 -2.24 1.37 -0.54
C ILE A 66 -1.31 0.38 0.16
N HIS A 67 -1.70 0.00 1.35
CA HIS A 67 -0.96 -0.93 2.20
C HIS A 67 -0.96 -2.33 1.59
N PHE A 68 0.20 -2.98 1.62
CA PHE A 68 0.40 -4.34 1.14
C PHE A 68 -0.26 -4.61 -0.22
N PHE A 69 0.03 -3.76 -1.22
CA PHE A 69 -0.65 -3.81 -2.51
C PHE A 69 -0.57 -5.19 -3.15
N SER A 70 -1.73 -5.74 -3.47
CA SER A 70 -1.90 -7.07 -4.08
C SER A 70 -2.82 -7.06 -5.33
N GLY A 71 -3.10 -5.87 -5.86
CA GLY A 71 -3.91 -5.70 -7.05
C GLY A 71 -3.15 -5.98 -8.35
N ASN A 72 -3.87 -5.85 -9.47
CA ASN A 72 -3.33 -6.02 -10.81
C ASN A 72 -2.78 -4.69 -11.39
N LYS A 73 -2.29 -4.77 -12.64
CA LYS A 73 -1.69 -3.63 -13.35
C LYS A 73 -2.68 -2.47 -13.55
N ASP A 74 -3.92 -2.77 -13.95
CA ASP A 74 -4.91 -1.73 -14.28
C ASP A 74 -5.37 -1.01 -12.99
N GLU A 75 -5.51 -1.76 -11.90
CA GLU A 75 -5.79 -1.22 -10.57
C GLU A 75 -4.64 -0.33 -10.08
N ALA A 76 -3.39 -0.76 -10.26
CA ALA A 76 -2.23 0.05 -9.92
C ALA A 76 -2.21 1.38 -10.69
N ILE A 77 -2.50 1.37 -12.01
CA ILE A 77 -2.54 2.58 -12.84
C ILE A 77 -3.64 3.55 -12.36
N LYS A 78 -4.84 3.06 -12.07
CA LYS A 78 -5.94 3.88 -11.56
C LYS A 78 -5.58 4.54 -10.23
N LEU A 79 -5.00 3.80 -9.30
CA LEU A 79 -4.58 4.31 -8.00
C LEU A 79 -3.40 5.29 -8.11
N LEU A 80 -2.45 5.06 -9.04
CA LEU A 80 -1.40 6.03 -9.38
C LEU A 80 -1.98 7.36 -9.88
N ASN A 81 -2.99 7.30 -10.76
CA ASN A 81 -3.67 8.49 -11.28
C ASN A 81 -4.44 9.27 -10.21
N LEU A 82 -4.83 8.62 -9.12
CA LEU A 82 -5.38 9.25 -7.92
C LEU A 82 -4.30 9.79 -6.97
N GLY A 83 -3.02 9.55 -7.25
CA GLY A 83 -1.87 10.06 -6.50
C GLY A 83 -1.37 9.16 -5.36
N PHE A 84 -1.94 7.98 -5.17
CA PHE A 84 -1.56 7.05 -4.10
C PHE A 84 -0.13 6.53 -4.26
N TYR A 85 0.47 6.20 -3.12
CA TYR A 85 1.70 5.46 -2.97
C TYR A 85 1.39 3.99 -2.67
N PHE A 86 2.38 3.12 -2.85
CA PHE A 86 2.21 1.68 -2.70
C PHE A 86 3.24 1.11 -1.75
N THR A 87 2.80 0.28 -0.82
CA THR A 87 3.74 -0.43 0.04
C THR A 87 3.82 -1.91 -0.34
N PHE A 88 5.02 -2.46 -0.18
CA PHE A 88 5.31 -3.86 -0.42
C PHE A 88 5.99 -4.46 0.81
N GLY A 89 5.54 -5.66 1.20
CA GLY A 89 6.05 -6.40 2.34
C GLY A 89 6.85 -7.63 1.95
N GLY A 90 7.10 -8.52 2.92
CA GLY A 90 7.94 -9.70 2.78
C GLY A 90 7.57 -10.65 1.64
N VAL A 91 6.32 -10.65 1.19
CA VAL A 91 5.81 -11.51 0.11
C VAL A 91 6.60 -11.38 -1.19
N ILE A 92 7.11 -10.19 -1.54
CA ILE A 92 7.85 -9.96 -2.78
C ILE A 92 9.19 -10.71 -2.83
N THR A 93 9.70 -11.18 -1.69
CA THR A 93 10.95 -11.93 -1.64
C THR A 93 10.81 -13.37 -2.15
N PHE A 94 9.58 -13.88 -2.29
CA PHE A 94 9.30 -15.27 -2.70
C PHE A 94 8.16 -15.45 -3.71
N VAL A 95 7.36 -14.42 -3.99
CA VAL A 95 6.31 -14.42 -5.03
C VAL A 95 6.72 -13.48 -6.15
N ARG A 96 6.88 -14.02 -7.37
CA ARG A 96 7.38 -13.27 -8.54
C ARG A 96 6.32 -12.47 -9.27
N ASP A 97 5.05 -12.71 -9.02
CA ASP A 97 3.94 -12.02 -9.71
C ASP A 97 3.97 -10.50 -9.47
N TYR A 98 4.53 -10.09 -8.34
CA TYR A 98 4.72 -8.67 -8.00
C TYR A 98 5.78 -7.95 -8.84
N ASP A 99 6.76 -8.67 -9.41
CA ASP A 99 7.90 -8.06 -10.10
C ASP A 99 7.47 -7.12 -11.22
N LYS A 100 6.46 -7.52 -12.01
CA LYS A 100 5.95 -6.70 -13.13
C LYS A 100 5.25 -5.43 -12.66
N ILE A 101 4.52 -5.52 -11.57
CA ILE A 101 3.78 -4.39 -10.98
C ILE A 101 4.77 -3.42 -10.34
N ILE A 102 5.73 -3.92 -9.56
CA ILE A 102 6.77 -3.10 -8.93
C ILE A 102 7.57 -2.34 -9.99
N LYS A 103 7.94 -2.98 -11.11
CA LYS A 103 8.63 -2.32 -12.23
C LYS A 103 7.80 -1.20 -12.87
N LEU A 104 6.48 -1.33 -12.90
CA LEU A 104 5.57 -0.34 -13.47
C LEU A 104 5.43 0.90 -12.57
N ILE A 105 5.36 0.72 -11.25
CA ILE A 105 5.15 1.81 -10.30
C ILE A 105 6.41 2.69 -10.24
N PRO A 106 6.32 4.03 -10.39
CA PRO A 106 7.46 4.93 -10.26
C PRO A 106 8.16 4.81 -8.90
N ASP A 107 9.49 4.99 -8.87
CA ASP A 107 10.27 4.83 -7.63
C ASP A 107 9.82 5.82 -6.54
N ASP A 108 9.39 7.02 -6.94
CA ASP A 108 8.86 8.07 -6.05
C ASP A 108 7.44 7.80 -5.54
N LYS A 109 6.90 6.60 -5.82
CA LYS A 109 5.59 6.11 -5.36
C LYS A 109 5.67 4.81 -4.57
N ILE A 110 6.87 4.31 -4.28
CA ILE A 110 7.09 3.03 -3.60
C ILE A 110 7.53 3.27 -2.15
N LEU A 111 6.99 2.47 -1.25
CA LEU A 111 7.38 2.36 0.15
C LEU A 111 7.59 0.87 0.51
N SER A 112 8.28 0.61 1.60
CA SER A 112 8.47 -0.72 2.17
C SER A 112 7.74 -0.86 3.49
N GLU A 113 7.30 -2.07 3.79
CA GLU A 113 6.65 -2.41 5.05
C GLU A 113 6.98 -3.84 5.47
N THR A 114 6.50 -4.27 6.63
CA THR A 114 6.69 -5.63 7.13
C THR A 114 5.42 -6.44 7.27
N ASP A 115 4.32 -5.80 7.64
CA ASP A 115 3.10 -6.46 8.11
C ASP A 115 3.35 -7.44 9.29
N ALA A 116 4.38 -7.13 10.11
CA ALA A 116 4.74 -7.95 11.26
C ALA A 116 3.55 -8.05 12.25
N PRO A 117 3.27 -9.25 12.77
CA PRO A 117 4.12 -10.45 12.84
C PRO A 117 3.95 -11.44 11.67
N TYR A 118 3.25 -11.06 10.60
CA TYR A 118 2.91 -11.92 9.47
C TYR A 118 3.92 -11.79 8.33
N VAL A 119 3.87 -12.73 7.38
CA VAL A 119 4.54 -12.70 6.07
C VAL A 119 6.05 -12.39 6.15
N ALA A 120 6.78 -13.10 7.01
CA ALA A 120 8.24 -12.94 7.11
C ALA A 120 8.93 -13.14 5.74
N PRO A 121 9.85 -12.23 5.34
CA PRO A 121 10.60 -12.35 4.10
C PRO A 121 11.61 -13.51 4.11
N ILE A 122 12.15 -13.89 2.95
CA ILE A 122 13.37 -14.71 2.89
C ILE A 122 14.54 -13.88 3.46
N PRO A 123 15.43 -14.46 4.32
CA PRO A 123 15.52 -15.88 4.68
C PRO A 123 14.70 -16.31 5.92
N TYR A 124 13.82 -15.48 6.41
CA TYR A 124 13.08 -15.68 7.68
C TYR A 124 11.72 -16.38 7.51
N ARG A 125 11.40 -16.88 6.32
CA ARG A 125 10.16 -17.63 6.04
C ARG A 125 9.89 -18.72 7.09
N GLY A 126 8.60 -18.82 7.51
CA GLY A 126 8.18 -19.80 8.54
C GLY A 126 8.45 -19.35 9.98
N LYS A 127 9.12 -18.22 10.19
CA LYS A 127 9.29 -17.59 11.50
C LYS A 127 8.32 -16.42 11.68
N ARG A 128 8.16 -15.95 12.93
CA ARG A 128 7.48 -14.69 13.22
C ARG A 128 8.22 -13.54 12.52
N ASN A 129 7.49 -12.70 11.81
CA ASN A 129 8.06 -11.51 11.18
C ASN A 129 8.36 -10.43 12.23
N GLU A 130 9.38 -9.61 11.96
CA GLU A 130 9.84 -8.53 12.84
C GLU A 130 10.07 -7.25 12.02
N PRO A 131 9.86 -6.04 12.59
CA PRO A 131 10.07 -4.77 11.88
C PRO A 131 11.47 -4.64 11.26
N ARG A 132 12.51 -5.16 11.91
CA ARG A 132 13.89 -5.12 11.39
C ARG A 132 14.08 -5.88 10.07
N TYR A 133 13.16 -6.78 9.70
CA TYR A 133 13.25 -7.54 8.45
C TYR A 133 12.79 -6.73 7.23
N VAL A 134 12.34 -5.48 7.41
CA VAL A 134 12.06 -4.56 6.32
C VAL A 134 13.26 -4.38 5.37
N LYS A 135 14.48 -4.50 5.87
CA LYS A 135 15.71 -4.43 5.07
C LYS A 135 15.74 -5.47 3.93
N GLU A 136 15.19 -6.66 4.13
CA GLU A 136 15.12 -7.70 3.09
C GLU A 136 14.11 -7.33 1.99
N VAL A 137 13.06 -6.59 2.36
CA VAL A 137 12.10 -6.02 1.41
C VAL A 137 12.76 -4.93 0.57
N VAL A 138 13.48 -3.99 1.21
CA VAL A 138 14.22 -2.92 0.52
C VAL A 138 15.24 -3.49 -0.47
N LYS A 139 16.03 -4.48 -0.03
CA LYS A 139 16.99 -5.19 -0.89
C LYS A 139 16.28 -5.82 -2.10
N LYS A 140 15.12 -6.45 -1.90
CA LYS A 140 14.35 -7.06 -2.98
C LYS A 140 13.76 -6.03 -3.93
N LEU A 141 13.28 -4.89 -3.43
CA LEU A 141 12.83 -3.77 -4.26
C LEU A 141 13.97 -3.25 -5.15
N ALA A 142 15.18 -3.07 -4.59
CA ALA A 142 16.37 -2.66 -5.34
C ALA A 142 16.69 -3.64 -6.48
N GLU A 143 16.65 -4.95 -6.20
CA GLU A 143 16.83 -6.01 -7.22
C GLU A 143 15.79 -5.91 -8.35
N ILE A 144 14.50 -5.82 -7.99
CA ILE A 144 13.42 -5.76 -8.97
C ILE A 144 13.50 -4.50 -9.84
N LYS A 145 13.82 -3.35 -9.24
CA LYS A 145 13.97 -2.06 -9.92
C LYS A 145 15.30 -1.92 -10.67
N ASN A 146 16.24 -2.84 -10.45
CA ASN A 146 17.59 -2.81 -10.99
C ASN A 146 18.35 -1.51 -10.68
N ILE A 147 18.27 -1.08 -9.41
CA ILE A 147 18.97 0.10 -8.87
C ILE A 147 19.73 -0.27 -7.60
N LYS A 148 20.67 0.56 -7.15
CA LYS A 148 21.43 0.34 -5.91
C LYS A 148 20.52 0.39 -4.68
N GLU A 149 20.80 -0.46 -3.69
CA GLU A 149 20.04 -0.53 -2.43
C GLU A 149 20.02 0.81 -1.68
N GLU A 150 21.14 1.51 -1.65
CA GLU A 150 21.23 2.82 -1.02
C GLU A 150 20.28 3.82 -1.67
N LYS A 151 20.21 3.82 -3.01
CA LYS A 151 19.34 4.73 -3.76
C LYS A 151 17.87 4.48 -3.54
N ILE A 152 17.43 3.21 -3.54
CA ILE A 152 16.03 2.90 -3.26
C ILE A 152 15.66 3.20 -1.80
N ASN A 153 16.58 2.98 -0.88
CA ASN A 153 16.38 3.30 0.54
C ASN A 153 16.20 4.82 0.75
N GLU A 154 17.03 5.64 0.15
CA GLU A 154 16.89 7.10 0.16
C GLU A 154 15.54 7.54 -0.42
N GLN A 155 15.14 6.95 -1.55
CA GLN A 155 13.87 7.27 -2.19
C GLN A 155 12.67 6.87 -1.32
N ILE A 156 12.70 5.70 -0.67
CA ILE A 156 11.66 5.24 0.25
C ILE A 156 11.52 6.20 1.44
N LEU A 157 12.63 6.66 2.02
CA LEU A 157 12.62 7.63 3.12
C LEU A 157 12.03 8.97 2.66
N GLU A 158 12.39 9.45 1.48
CA GLU A 158 11.81 10.67 0.91
C GLU A 158 10.31 10.53 0.66
N ASN A 159 9.88 9.38 0.12
CA ASN A 159 8.47 9.09 -0.09
C ASN A 159 7.70 9.07 1.24
N ALA A 160 8.27 8.47 2.30
CA ALA A 160 7.68 8.47 3.62
C ALA A 160 7.53 9.90 4.19
N ARG A 161 8.55 10.74 4.05
CA ARG A 161 8.48 12.17 4.44
C ARG A 161 7.34 12.88 3.71
N LYS A 162 7.23 12.69 2.39
CA LYS A 162 6.20 13.32 1.56
C LYS A 162 4.79 12.87 1.94
N VAL A 163 4.59 11.56 2.17
CA VAL A 163 3.26 11.02 2.47
C VAL A 163 2.81 11.38 3.87
N PHE A 164 3.68 11.20 4.86
CA PHE A 164 3.28 11.31 6.27
C PHE A 164 3.56 12.67 6.88
N GLY A 165 4.28 13.56 6.18
CA GLY A 165 4.65 14.88 6.70
C GLY A 165 5.53 14.79 7.95
N ILE A 166 6.47 13.84 7.98
CA ILE A 166 7.37 13.60 9.11
C ILE A 166 8.81 13.96 8.75
N GLU A 167 9.55 14.46 9.73
CA GLU A 167 11.01 14.61 9.66
C GLU A 167 11.65 13.30 10.15
N ILE A 168 12.52 12.71 9.33
CA ILE A 168 13.25 11.46 9.63
C ILE A 168 14.74 11.74 9.50
#